data_2b322287c0aef3db79b62472f3aaee57
#
_entry.id   2b322287c0aef3db79b62472f3aaee57
#
_cell.length_a   1.000
_cell.length_b   1.000
_cell.length_c   1.000
_cell.angle_alpha   90.00
_cell.angle_beta   90.00
_cell.angle_gamma   90.00
#
_symmetry.space_group_name_H-M   'P 1'
#
loop_
_entity.id
_entity.type
_entity.pdbx_description
1 polymer ?
#
loop_
_entity_poly.entity_id
_entity_poly.type
_entity_poly.pdbx_seq_one_letter_code
_entity_poly.pdbx_strand_id
1 'polypeptide(L)'
;MRVRIFKGLLAGMMISLGCTVYLKIGGIVGAILFSIGLLGVVTYQLNLFTGKAGFLELNWRGIGEIWSILIWNVIGVFFTAFMIGHMTPELVNGCNSIIQKRIEFGLDRTFIASIFCGVMMSLAITGILKYNNSIFIPLLFAVPCFILSGFYHCIADAFYFALSGFEIGDYWIVWIVTVAGNWVGCNLQRLIKC
;
A
#
# COMPACT_ATOMS: atom_id res chain seq x y z
N MET A 1 -12.40 -5.16 19.46
CA MET A 1 -12.43 -3.92 18.66
C MET A 1 -11.12 -3.12 18.76
N ARG A 2 -10.64 -2.70 19.93
CA ARG A 2 -9.40 -1.92 20.10
C ARG A 2 -8.16 -2.53 19.39
N VAL A 3 -7.89 -3.82 19.55
CA VAL A 3 -6.72 -4.50 18.91
C VAL A 3 -6.76 -4.41 17.38
N ARG A 4 -7.94 -4.49 16.75
CA ARG A 4 -8.08 -4.38 15.29
C ARG A 4 -7.76 -2.98 14.79
N ILE A 5 -8.19 -1.95 15.52
CA ILE A 5 -7.89 -0.54 15.25
C ILE A 5 -6.38 -0.31 15.25
N PHE A 6 -5.71 -0.67 16.34
CA PHE A 6 -4.25 -0.53 16.45
C PHE A 6 -3.50 -1.29 15.37
N LYS A 7 -3.93 -2.51 15.02
CA LYS A 7 -3.32 -3.27 13.93
C LYS A 7 -3.47 -2.59 12.57
N GLY A 8 -4.59 -1.92 12.31
CA GLY A 8 -4.78 -1.12 11.09
C GLY A 8 -3.89 0.11 11.06
N LEU A 9 -3.89 0.89 12.13
CA LEU A 9 -3.08 2.09 12.28
C LEU A 9 -1.59 1.78 12.10
N LEU A 10 -1.08 0.79 12.82
CA LEU A 10 0.32 0.37 12.72
C LEU A 10 0.68 -0.14 11.32
N ALA A 11 -0.25 -0.79 10.60
CA ALA A 11 0.00 -1.22 9.23
C ALA A 11 0.23 -0.02 8.29
N GLY A 12 -0.57 1.03 8.41
CA GLY A 12 -0.36 2.29 7.69
C GLY A 12 1.00 2.92 8.00
N MET A 13 1.38 2.96 9.29
CA MET A 13 2.68 3.46 9.72
C MET A 13 3.84 2.64 9.12
N MET A 14 3.75 1.30 9.12
CA MET A 14 4.79 0.45 8.55
C MET A 14 4.98 0.68 7.05
N ILE A 15 3.90 0.79 6.28
CA ILE A 15 4.01 1.11 4.85
C ILE A 15 4.61 2.50 4.65
N SER A 16 4.24 3.48 5.46
CA SER A 16 4.81 4.84 5.40
C SER A 16 6.32 4.87 5.64
N LEU A 17 6.82 4.05 6.57
CA LEU A 17 8.27 3.90 6.78
C LEU A 17 8.96 3.35 5.53
N GLY A 18 8.37 2.34 4.88
CA GLY A 18 8.87 1.84 3.59
C GLY A 18 8.90 2.93 2.51
N CYS A 19 7.84 3.72 2.40
CA CYS A 19 7.77 4.87 1.48
C CYS A 19 8.87 5.90 1.77
N THR A 20 9.11 6.21 3.04
CA THR A 20 10.16 7.16 3.46
C THR A 20 11.54 6.68 3.02
N VAL A 21 11.84 5.40 3.21
CA VAL A 21 13.11 4.80 2.76
C VAL A 21 13.24 4.89 1.24
N TYR A 22 12.16 4.58 0.50
CA TYR A 22 12.14 4.68 -0.95
C TYR A 22 12.37 6.11 -1.44
N LEU A 23 11.73 7.10 -0.83
CA LEU A 23 11.93 8.51 -1.19
C LEU A 23 13.37 8.98 -0.96
N LYS A 24 14.04 8.49 0.09
CA LYS A 24 15.42 8.87 0.41
C LYS A 24 16.46 8.22 -0.49
N ILE A 25 16.26 6.95 -0.84
CA ILE A 25 17.28 6.13 -1.52
C ILE A 25 17.01 6.02 -3.02
N GLY A 26 15.73 5.84 -3.38
CA GLY A 26 15.31 5.69 -4.77
C GLY A 26 15.80 4.40 -5.46
N GLY A 27 15.44 4.25 -6.73
CA GLY A 27 15.93 3.18 -7.59
C GLY A 27 15.66 1.76 -7.06
N ILE A 28 16.46 0.81 -7.52
CA ILE A 28 16.32 -0.62 -7.18
C ILE A 28 16.53 -0.85 -5.69
N VAL A 29 17.56 -0.23 -5.11
CA VAL A 29 17.88 -0.40 -3.69
C VAL A 29 16.76 0.13 -2.81
N GLY A 30 16.21 1.32 -3.11
CA GLY A 30 15.07 1.87 -2.40
C GLY A 30 13.83 0.98 -2.52
N ALA A 31 13.55 0.40 -3.69
CA ALA A 31 12.45 -0.51 -3.90
C ALA A 31 12.60 -1.80 -3.07
N ILE A 32 13.80 -2.37 -2.99
CA ILE A 32 14.08 -3.53 -2.14
C ILE A 32 13.88 -3.17 -0.67
N LEU A 33 14.43 -2.05 -0.21
CA LEU A 33 14.34 -1.63 1.17
C LEU A 33 12.93 -1.18 1.58
N PHE A 34 12.10 -0.74 0.63
CA PHE A 34 10.67 -0.51 0.89
C PHE A 34 9.99 -1.75 1.50
N SER A 35 10.45 -2.96 1.16
CA SER A 35 9.90 -4.23 1.67
C SER A 35 9.89 -4.31 3.19
N ILE A 36 10.67 -3.48 3.91
CA ILE A 36 10.63 -3.39 5.37
C ILE A 36 9.23 -3.05 5.91
N GLY A 37 8.48 -2.23 5.15
CA GLY A 37 7.11 -1.88 5.50
C GLY A 37 6.19 -3.11 5.52
N LEU A 38 6.22 -3.91 4.45
CA LEU A 38 5.41 -5.14 4.38
C LEU A 38 5.96 -6.21 5.33
N LEU A 39 7.27 -6.28 5.53
CA LEU A 39 7.88 -7.18 6.52
C LEU A 39 7.32 -6.91 7.92
N GLY A 40 7.26 -5.64 8.34
CA GLY A 40 6.66 -5.25 9.62
C GLY A 40 5.19 -5.64 9.71
N VAL A 41 4.41 -5.42 8.63
CA VAL A 41 3.00 -5.82 8.56
C VAL A 41 2.83 -7.33 8.80
N VAL A 42 3.65 -8.15 8.15
CA VAL A 42 3.58 -9.61 8.26
C VAL A 42 4.07 -10.10 9.62
N THR A 43 5.24 -9.62 10.07
CA THR A 43 5.86 -10.03 11.34
C THR A 43 4.95 -9.76 12.53
N TYR A 44 4.32 -8.57 12.57
CA TYR A 44 3.40 -8.20 13.66
C TYR A 44 1.94 -8.57 13.37
N GLN A 45 1.67 -9.31 12.28
CA GLN A 45 0.32 -9.72 11.88
C GLN A 45 -0.67 -8.54 11.86
N LEU A 46 -0.24 -7.43 11.28
CA LEU A 46 -1.02 -6.21 11.18
C LEU A 46 -2.12 -6.34 10.10
N ASN A 47 -3.10 -5.43 10.17
CA ASN A 47 -4.20 -5.41 9.22
C ASN A 47 -3.93 -4.37 8.13
N LEU A 48 -3.32 -4.80 7.03
CA LEU A 48 -3.13 -3.99 5.84
C LEU A 48 -4.29 -4.25 4.84
N PHE A 49 -4.85 -3.19 4.25
CA PHE A 49 -5.95 -3.27 3.30
C PHE A 49 -5.64 -4.26 2.15
N THR A 50 -4.56 -4.06 1.43
CA THR A 50 -4.14 -4.94 0.32
C THR A 50 -3.75 -6.35 0.78
N GLY A 51 -3.34 -6.49 2.04
CA GLY A 51 -3.04 -7.80 2.63
C GLY A 51 -4.27 -8.57 3.11
N LYS A 52 -5.44 -7.92 3.21
CA LYS A 52 -6.69 -8.54 3.69
C LYS A 52 -7.80 -8.57 2.65
N ALA A 53 -7.79 -7.68 1.67
CA ALA A 53 -8.86 -7.51 0.70
C ALA A 53 -9.21 -8.79 -0.08
N GLY A 54 -8.23 -9.63 -0.40
CA GLY A 54 -8.44 -10.90 -1.11
C GLY A 54 -8.79 -12.10 -0.22
N PHE A 55 -8.80 -11.93 1.11
CA PHE A 55 -8.97 -13.03 2.07
C PHE A 55 -10.24 -12.93 2.91
N LEU A 56 -10.79 -11.73 3.12
CA LEU A 56 -12.05 -11.54 3.83
C LEU A 56 -13.24 -11.96 2.96
N GLU A 57 -14.28 -12.48 3.59
CA GLU A 57 -15.51 -12.87 2.89
C GLU A 57 -16.18 -11.67 2.19
N LEU A 58 -16.77 -11.91 1.02
CA LEU A 58 -17.50 -10.89 0.25
C LEU A 58 -18.97 -10.81 0.73
N ASN A 59 -19.17 -10.68 2.03
CA ASN A 59 -20.45 -10.40 2.66
C ASN A 59 -20.41 -9.02 3.35
N TRP A 60 -21.55 -8.53 3.81
CA TRP A 60 -21.65 -7.20 4.43
C TRP A 60 -20.68 -7.00 5.60
N ARG A 61 -20.43 -8.05 6.37
CA ARG A 61 -19.48 -8.00 7.50
C ARG A 61 -18.04 -7.86 7.01
N GLY A 62 -17.64 -8.68 6.04
CA GLY A 62 -16.29 -8.63 5.46
C GLY A 62 -16.03 -7.31 4.72
N ILE A 63 -17.03 -6.82 3.98
CA ILE A 63 -16.95 -5.50 3.31
C ILE A 63 -16.80 -4.40 4.36
N GLY A 64 -17.59 -4.40 5.42
CA GLY A 64 -17.45 -3.43 6.51
C GLY A 64 -16.09 -3.51 7.22
N GLU A 65 -15.56 -4.73 7.38
CA GLU A 65 -14.25 -4.94 7.99
C GLU A 65 -13.12 -4.39 7.10
N ILE A 66 -13.15 -4.62 5.78
CA ILE A 66 -12.09 -4.13 4.88
C ILE A 66 -12.09 -2.60 4.78
N TRP A 67 -13.26 -1.95 4.75
CA TRP A 67 -13.35 -0.50 4.79
C TRP A 67 -12.83 0.08 6.12
N SER A 68 -13.15 -0.57 7.24
CA SER A 68 -12.59 -0.19 8.55
C SER A 68 -11.07 -0.30 8.55
N ILE A 69 -10.49 -1.36 7.98
CA ILE A 69 -9.03 -1.52 7.85
C ILE A 69 -8.44 -0.39 7.02
N LEU A 70 -9.05 -0.05 5.86
CA LEU A 70 -8.59 1.04 5.01
C LEU A 70 -8.53 2.36 5.77
N ILE A 71 -9.60 2.70 6.48
CA ILE A 71 -9.67 3.95 7.27
C ILE A 71 -8.54 4.01 8.30
N TRP A 72 -8.31 2.94 9.07
CA TRP A 72 -7.25 2.92 10.07
C TRP A 72 -5.85 2.91 9.46
N ASN A 73 -5.66 2.29 8.29
CA ASN A 73 -4.40 2.41 7.55
C ASN A 73 -4.15 3.87 7.17
N VAL A 74 -5.16 4.56 6.62
CA VAL A 74 -5.05 5.97 6.21
C VAL A 74 -4.75 6.86 7.40
N ILE A 75 -5.41 6.67 8.54
CA ILE A 75 -5.10 7.43 9.77
C ILE A 75 -3.64 7.21 10.20
N GLY A 76 -3.15 5.97 10.18
CA GLY A 76 -1.74 5.67 10.48
C GLY A 76 -0.77 6.32 9.49
N VAL A 77 -1.14 6.35 8.21
CA VAL A 77 -0.39 7.04 7.15
C VAL A 77 -0.30 8.54 7.44
N PHE A 78 -1.42 9.21 7.71
CA PHE A 78 -1.42 10.65 7.95
C PHE A 78 -0.62 11.03 9.18
N PHE A 79 -0.74 10.26 10.26
CA PHE A 79 0.07 10.46 11.45
C PHE A 79 1.58 10.37 11.12
N THR A 80 1.99 9.35 10.36
CA THR A 80 3.40 9.17 9.99
C THR A 80 3.88 10.24 9.02
N ALA A 81 3.05 10.61 8.04
CA ALA A 81 3.38 11.68 7.08
C ALA A 81 3.61 13.02 7.80
N PHE A 82 2.76 13.35 8.79
CA PHE A 82 2.94 14.53 9.61
C PHE A 82 4.30 14.52 10.36
N MET A 83 4.63 13.38 11.01
CA MET A 83 5.89 13.24 11.73
C MET A 83 7.11 13.30 10.79
N ILE A 84 7.05 12.62 9.65
CA ILE A 84 8.13 12.60 8.65
C ILE A 84 8.28 13.97 7.99
N GLY A 85 7.19 14.64 7.64
CA GLY A 85 7.22 16.00 7.06
C GLY A 85 7.85 17.02 7.98
N HIS A 86 7.62 16.91 9.29
CA HIS A 86 8.28 17.74 10.29
C HIS A 86 9.78 17.43 10.42
N MET A 87 10.15 16.15 10.36
CA MET A 87 11.56 15.71 10.52
C MET A 87 12.39 15.87 9.25
N THR A 88 11.79 15.71 8.07
CA THR A 88 12.47 15.69 6.76
C THR A 88 11.65 16.41 5.69
N PRO A 89 11.52 17.75 5.78
CA PRO A 89 10.69 18.52 4.84
C PRO A 89 11.20 18.43 3.38
N GLU A 90 12.46 18.09 3.18
CA GLU A 90 13.04 17.90 1.84
C GLU A 90 12.38 16.77 1.03
N LEU A 91 11.69 15.84 1.67
CA LEU A 91 10.99 14.75 0.98
C LEU A 91 9.69 15.18 0.29
N VAL A 92 9.14 16.32 0.64
CA VAL A 92 7.90 16.87 0.05
C VAL A 92 8.02 17.01 -1.46
N ASN A 93 9.16 17.55 -1.96
CA ASN A 93 9.39 17.71 -3.40
C ASN A 93 9.38 16.37 -4.15
N GLY A 94 9.94 15.32 -3.54
CA GLY A 94 9.88 13.95 -4.09
C GLY A 94 8.45 13.44 -4.19
N CYS A 95 7.62 13.70 -3.19
CA CYS A 95 6.20 13.34 -3.19
C CYS A 95 5.44 14.07 -4.28
N ASN A 96 5.63 15.37 -4.42
CA ASN A 96 4.96 16.18 -5.44
C ASN A 96 5.26 15.65 -6.85
N SER A 97 6.52 15.30 -7.13
CA SER A 97 6.90 14.69 -8.42
C SER A 97 6.21 13.35 -8.66
N ILE A 98 6.08 12.51 -7.63
CA ILE A 98 5.38 11.22 -7.75
C ILE A 98 3.90 11.46 -8.05
N ILE A 99 3.24 12.34 -7.30
CA ILE A 99 1.81 12.61 -7.44
C ILE A 99 1.50 13.21 -8.81
N GLN A 100 2.30 14.18 -9.25
CA GLN A 100 2.13 14.79 -10.56
C GLN A 100 2.16 13.74 -11.69
N LYS A 101 3.14 12.83 -11.67
CA LYS A 101 3.22 11.73 -12.64
C LYS A 101 2.00 10.81 -12.59
N ARG A 102 1.41 10.60 -11.41
CA ARG A 102 0.21 9.76 -11.28
C ARG A 102 -1.03 10.43 -11.84
N ILE A 103 -1.18 11.74 -11.67
CA ILE A 103 -2.26 12.52 -12.27
C ILE A 103 -2.14 12.50 -13.80
N GLU A 104 -0.95 12.74 -14.33
CA GLU A 104 -0.66 12.73 -15.77
C GLU A 104 -0.84 11.35 -16.42
N PHE A 105 -0.72 10.27 -15.64
CA PHE A 105 -0.84 8.90 -16.13
C PHE A 105 -2.27 8.57 -16.63
N GLY A 106 -3.29 9.22 -16.09
CA GLY A 106 -4.69 9.03 -16.44
C GLY A 106 -5.39 7.93 -15.62
N LEU A 107 -6.71 8.07 -15.44
CA LEU A 107 -7.48 7.22 -14.52
C LEU A 107 -7.62 5.77 -14.99
N ASP A 108 -7.77 5.55 -16.29
CA ASP A 108 -7.85 4.23 -16.91
C ASP A 108 -6.58 3.41 -16.68
N ARG A 109 -5.42 4.01 -16.95
CA ARG A 109 -4.11 3.39 -16.72
C ARG A 109 -3.84 3.19 -15.23
N THR A 110 -4.22 4.17 -14.40
CA THR A 110 -4.13 4.05 -12.93
C THR A 110 -4.91 2.85 -12.43
N PHE A 111 -6.13 2.64 -12.92
CA PHE A 111 -6.94 1.48 -12.54
C PHE A 111 -6.25 0.17 -12.88
N ILE A 112 -5.74 0.03 -14.12
CA ILE A 112 -5.03 -1.16 -14.58
C ILE A 112 -3.75 -1.41 -13.74
N ALA A 113 -2.92 -0.38 -13.57
CA ALA A 113 -1.69 -0.47 -12.77
C ALA A 113 -1.99 -0.87 -11.32
N SER A 114 -3.11 -0.40 -10.77
CA SER A 114 -3.56 -0.73 -9.42
C SER A 114 -4.06 -2.17 -9.30
N ILE A 115 -4.70 -2.72 -10.34
CA ILE A 115 -5.06 -4.15 -10.39
C ILE A 115 -3.79 -5.00 -10.30
N PHE A 116 -2.78 -4.72 -11.10
CA PHE A 116 -1.52 -5.48 -11.05
C PHE A 116 -0.82 -5.37 -9.70
N CYS A 117 -0.83 -4.21 -9.06
CA CYS A 117 -0.33 -4.08 -7.68
C CYS A 117 -1.12 -4.97 -6.72
N GLY A 118 -2.45 -4.99 -6.80
CA GLY A 118 -3.30 -5.86 -5.98
C GLY A 118 -2.97 -7.34 -6.18
N VAL A 119 -2.72 -7.78 -7.41
CA VAL A 119 -2.27 -9.15 -7.73
C VAL A 119 -0.92 -9.44 -7.06
N MET A 120 0.07 -8.55 -7.17
CA MET A 120 1.39 -8.72 -6.56
C MET A 120 1.31 -8.79 -5.03
N MET A 121 0.48 -7.96 -4.40
CA MET A 121 0.25 -8.00 -2.96
C MET A 121 -0.43 -9.30 -2.53
N SER A 122 -1.41 -9.77 -3.28
CA SER A 122 -2.08 -11.05 -3.05
C SER A 122 -1.11 -12.22 -3.20
N LEU A 123 -0.24 -12.20 -4.21
CA LEU A 123 0.81 -13.20 -4.42
C LEU A 123 1.78 -13.23 -3.24
N ALA A 124 2.25 -12.06 -2.78
CA ALA A 124 3.17 -11.97 -1.63
C ALA A 124 2.57 -12.63 -0.39
N ILE A 125 1.33 -12.26 -0.03
CA ILE A 125 0.66 -12.79 1.17
C ILE A 125 0.35 -14.28 1.02
N THR A 126 -0.14 -14.73 -0.13
CA THR A 126 -0.42 -16.15 -0.40
C THR A 126 0.88 -16.96 -0.33
N GLY A 127 1.97 -16.45 -0.89
CA GLY A 127 3.29 -17.09 -0.83
C GLY A 127 3.77 -17.27 0.60
N ILE A 128 3.63 -16.23 1.44
CA ILE A 128 3.99 -16.28 2.87
C ILE A 128 3.15 -17.33 3.60
N LEU A 129 1.83 -17.37 3.39
CA LEU A 129 0.94 -18.31 4.04
C LEU A 129 1.18 -19.77 3.62
N LYS A 130 1.57 -19.98 2.36
CA LYS A 130 1.75 -21.32 1.79
C LYS A 130 3.13 -21.91 2.07
N TYR A 131 4.17 -21.07 2.09
CA TYR A 131 5.58 -21.48 2.21
C TYR A 131 6.17 -21.01 3.55
N ASN A 132 5.69 -21.58 4.62
CA ASN A 132 5.88 -21.20 6.02
C ASN A 132 7.36 -20.94 6.47
N ASN A 133 8.35 -21.35 5.69
CA ASN A 133 9.78 -21.20 6.02
C ASN A 133 10.53 -20.17 5.14
N SER A 134 9.84 -19.47 4.24
CA SER A 134 10.48 -18.55 3.28
C SER A 134 9.72 -17.24 3.16
N ILE A 135 9.42 -16.61 4.29
CA ILE A 135 8.72 -15.30 4.38
C ILE A 135 9.38 -14.25 3.47
N PHE A 136 10.70 -14.27 3.38
CA PHE A 136 11.45 -13.22 2.68
C PHE A 136 11.32 -13.28 1.16
N ILE A 137 11.25 -14.47 0.55
CA ILE A 137 11.29 -14.59 -0.91
C ILE A 137 10.07 -13.92 -1.58
N PRO A 138 8.81 -14.25 -1.26
CA PRO A 138 7.67 -13.60 -1.88
C PRO A 138 7.65 -12.09 -1.63
N LEU A 139 8.09 -11.66 -0.45
CA LEU A 139 8.11 -10.26 -0.04
C LEU A 139 9.17 -9.46 -0.78
N LEU A 140 10.41 -9.98 -0.88
CA LEU A 140 11.52 -9.32 -1.55
C LEU A 140 11.36 -9.26 -3.07
N PHE A 141 10.56 -10.12 -3.66
CA PHE A 141 10.28 -10.05 -5.10
C PHE A 141 9.03 -9.24 -5.41
N ALA A 142 7.92 -9.50 -4.73
CA ALA A 142 6.64 -8.87 -5.06
C ALA A 142 6.67 -7.34 -4.83
N VAL A 143 7.29 -6.88 -3.74
CA VAL A 143 7.34 -5.45 -3.42
C VAL A 143 8.21 -4.67 -4.40
N PRO A 144 9.48 -5.02 -4.63
CA PRO A 144 10.28 -4.33 -5.64
C PRO A 144 9.67 -4.42 -7.04
N CYS A 145 9.07 -5.55 -7.42
CA CYS A 145 8.43 -5.70 -8.72
C CYS A 145 7.32 -4.68 -8.93
N PHE A 146 6.38 -4.52 -7.99
CA PHE A 146 5.30 -3.55 -8.19
C PHE A 146 5.80 -2.10 -8.21
N ILE A 147 6.82 -1.77 -7.39
CA ILE A 147 7.39 -0.42 -7.35
C ILE A 147 8.11 -0.10 -8.66
N LEU A 148 8.99 -1.00 -9.11
CA LEU A 148 9.80 -0.79 -10.32
C LEU A 148 8.97 -0.85 -11.60
N SER A 149 7.86 -1.60 -11.59
CA SER A 149 6.89 -1.63 -12.69
C SER A 149 5.96 -0.41 -12.72
N GLY A 150 6.05 0.48 -11.72
CA GLY A 150 5.17 1.66 -11.65
C GLY A 150 3.72 1.33 -11.29
N PHE A 151 3.46 0.20 -10.64
CA PHE A 151 2.13 -0.17 -10.17
C PHE A 151 1.77 0.61 -8.90
N TYR A 152 0.49 0.91 -8.73
CA TYR A 152 0.01 1.84 -7.72
C TYR A 152 -0.57 1.12 -6.51
N HIS A 153 -0.01 1.44 -5.32
CA HIS A 153 -0.41 0.87 -4.04
C HIS A 153 -1.13 1.92 -3.19
N CYS A 154 -2.44 1.74 -2.93
CA CYS A 154 -3.29 2.75 -2.34
C CYS A 154 -2.82 3.29 -0.98
N ILE A 155 -2.19 2.47 -0.13
CA ILE A 155 -1.69 2.93 1.18
C ILE A 155 -0.37 3.70 1.03
N ALA A 156 0.52 3.30 0.10
CA ALA A 156 1.72 4.07 -0.23
C ALA A 156 1.36 5.41 -0.89
N ASP A 157 0.38 5.41 -1.79
CA ASP A 157 -0.09 6.61 -2.46
C ASP A 157 -0.76 7.59 -1.49
N ALA A 158 -1.49 7.08 -0.49
CA ALA A 158 -2.01 7.92 0.60
C ALA A 158 -0.88 8.61 1.38
N PHE A 159 0.27 7.95 1.58
CA PHE A 159 1.43 8.55 2.24
C PHE A 159 2.05 9.67 1.40
N TYR A 160 2.28 9.44 0.11
CA TYR A 160 2.81 10.48 -0.77
C TYR A 160 1.88 11.69 -0.83
N PHE A 161 0.58 11.47 -0.90
CA PHE A 161 -0.42 12.52 -0.88
C PHE A 161 -0.44 13.29 0.45
N ALA A 162 -0.43 12.58 1.57
CA ALA A 162 -0.40 13.21 2.89
C ALA A 162 0.88 14.04 3.12
N LEU A 163 2.04 13.53 2.67
CA LEU A 163 3.32 14.21 2.83
C LEU A 163 3.48 15.42 1.90
N SER A 164 2.78 15.43 0.74
CA SER A 164 2.74 16.59 -0.16
C SER A 164 1.96 17.80 0.40
N GLY A 165 1.29 17.65 1.54
CA GLY A 165 0.50 18.72 2.14
C GLY A 165 -0.85 18.97 1.46
N PHE A 166 -1.35 18.03 0.66
CA PHE A 166 -2.62 18.13 -0.06
C PHE A 166 -2.70 19.24 -1.11
N GLU A 167 -1.57 19.80 -1.53
CA GLU A 167 -1.55 20.94 -2.46
C GLU A 167 -1.98 20.57 -3.90
N ILE A 168 -2.09 19.28 -4.22
CA ILE A 168 -2.40 18.79 -5.57
C ILE A 168 -3.86 18.33 -5.65
N GLY A 169 -4.75 19.26 -6.01
CA GLY A 169 -6.21 19.23 -5.91
C GLY A 169 -6.94 17.93 -6.24
N ASP A 170 -6.76 17.36 -7.43
CA ASP A 170 -7.60 16.22 -7.91
C ASP A 170 -7.02 14.83 -7.58
N TYR A 171 -5.95 14.75 -6.82
CA TYR A 171 -5.30 13.46 -6.54
C TYR A 171 -6.20 12.47 -5.75
N TRP A 172 -7.18 12.96 -5.01
CA TRP A 172 -8.13 12.11 -4.30
C TRP A 172 -8.92 11.19 -5.25
N ILE A 173 -9.22 11.63 -6.49
CA ILE A 173 -9.87 10.79 -7.51
C ILE A 173 -8.93 9.66 -7.94
N VAL A 174 -7.66 10.00 -8.22
CA VAL A 174 -6.61 9.03 -8.55
C VAL A 174 -6.48 7.99 -7.43
N TRP A 175 -6.49 8.45 -6.17
CA TRP A 175 -6.39 7.57 -5.02
C TRP A 175 -7.60 6.62 -4.88
N ILE A 176 -8.83 7.10 -5.09
CA ILE A 176 -10.03 6.25 -5.08
C ILE A 176 -9.95 5.18 -6.16
N VAL A 177 -9.52 5.55 -7.36
CA VAL A 177 -9.33 4.60 -8.47
C VAL A 177 -8.27 3.57 -8.11
N THR A 178 -7.19 4.00 -7.43
CA THR A 178 -6.15 3.09 -6.94
C THR A 178 -6.69 2.11 -5.89
N VAL A 179 -7.51 2.57 -4.94
CA VAL A 179 -8.18 1.70 -3.95
C VAL A 179 -9.04 0.65 -4.64
N ALA A 180 -9.86 1.07 -5.61
CA ALA A 180 -10.73 0.18 -6.36
C ALA A 180 -9.93 -0.87 -7.16
N GLY A 181 -8.89 -0.45 -7.87
CA GLY A 181 -8.02 -1.36 -8.62
C GLY A 181 -7.28 -2.36 -7.72
N ASN A 182 -6.72 -1.90 -6.60
CA ASN A 182 -6.10 -2.80 -5.61
C ASN A 182 -7.09 -3.82 -5.06
N TRP A 183 -8.32 -3.39 -4.75
CA TRP A 183 -9.36 -4.31 -4.27
C TRP A 183 -9.71 -5.37 -5.32
N VAL A 184 -9.90 -4.99 -6.57
CA VAL A 184 -10.13 -5.93 -7.67
C VAL A 184 -8.94 -6.90 -7.80
N GLY A 185 -7.72 -6.39 -7.91
CA GLY A 185 -6.51 -7.20 -8.07
C GLY A 185 -6.29 -8.21 -6.94
N CYS A 186 -6.50 -7.79 -5.69
CA CYS A 186 -6.40 -8.69 -4.53
C CYS A 186 -7.45 -9.81 -4.57
N ASN A 187 -8.60 -9.61 -5.20
CA ASN A 187 -9.66 -10.60 -5.27
C ASN A 187 -9.54 -11.56 -6.46
N LEU A 188 -8.71 -11.27 -7.48
CA LEU A 188 -8.53 -12.15 -8.63
C LEU A 188 -8.01 -13.55 -8.23
N GLN A 189 -7.25 -13.67 -7.15
CA GLN A 189 -6.82 -14.99 -6.63
C GLN A 189 -7.99 -15.93 -6.29
N ARG A 190 -9.19 -15.39 -6.03
CA ARG A 190 -10.37 -16.19 -5.73
C ARG A 190 -10.84 -17.05 -6.90
N LEU A 191 -10.53 -16.60 -8.14
CA LEU A 191 -10.83 -17.34 -9.37
C LEU A 191 -9.97 -18.62 -9.50
N ILE A 192 -8.86 -18.70 -8.77
CA ILE A 192 -7.93 -19.84 -8.80
C ILE A 192 -8.20 -20.83 -7.67
N LYS A 193 -8.93 -20.38 -6.62
CA LYS A 193 -9.34 -21.23 -5.51
C LYS A 193 -10.67 -21.93 -5.91
N CYS A 194 -10.57 -22.97 -6.72
CA CYS A 194 -11.61 -23.97 -6.92
C CYS A 194 -11.51 -25.07 -5.86
#